data_8bb3b1de0be61b11e4e200105c4cf97b
#
_entry.id   8bb3b1de0be61b11e4e200105c4cf97b
#
_cell.length_a   1.000
_cell.length_b   1.000
_cell.length_c   1.000
_cell.angle_alpha   90.00
_cell.angle_beta   90.00
_cell.angle_gamma   90.00
#
_symmetry.space_group_name_H-M   'P 1'
#
loop_
_entity.id
_entity.type
_entity.pdbx_description
1 polymer ?
#
loop_
_entity_poly.entity_id
_entity_poly.type
_entity_poly.pdbx_seq_one_letter_code
_entity_poly.pdbx_strand_id
1 'polypeptide(L)'
;MSTLTTNKNFLSPVGFQFTIDRQKFANIEYFCTGVNLPSLTLGSIELPYRGVALSEAGNRLEFGDLTLTFNVTENLENYIETYDWMHNFVNQKGDYKEDATLLILNSHNNVSKEVRFFGIFPTSLDALEFDTTAGVEYLKATVTFEYTSYEFK
;
A
#
# COMPACT_ATOMS: atom_id res chain seq x y z
N MET A 1 -3.89 30.72 -4.84
CA MET A 1 -5.29 30.45 -4.40
C MET A 1 -5.85 29.30 -5.21
N SER A 2 -6.35 28.27 -4.55
CA SER A 2 -6.96 27.14 -5.25
C SER A 2 -8.39 27.47 -5.69
N THR A 3 -8.77 26.99 -6.86
CA THR A 3 -10.11 27.17 -7.40
C THR A 3 -10.96 25.92 -7.10
N LEU A 4 -12.26 26.11 -6.98
CA LEU A 4 -13.17 24.99 -6.78
C LEU A 4 -13.17 24.09 -8.02
N THR A 5 -13.05 22.78 -7.77
CA THR A 5 -13.06 21.79 -8.86
C THR A 5 -14.41 21.77 -9.60
N THR A 6 -14.36 21.52 -10.90
CA THR A 6 -15.57 21.31 -11.71
C THR A 6 -16.15 19.91 -11.50
N ASN A 7 -15.31 18.93 -11.17
CA ASN A 7 -15.77 17.59 -10.86
C ASN A 7 -16.14 17.49 -9.38
N LYS A 8 -17.43 17.34 -9.10
CA LYS A 8 -17.99 17.26 -7.75
C LYS A 8 -18.44 15.85 -7.38
N ASN A 9 -18.05 14.84 -8.15
CA ASN A 9 -18.35 13.45 -7.85
C ASN A 9 -17.48 12.94 -6.71
N PHE A 10 -18.05 12.06 -5.90
CA PHE A 10 -17.33 11.43 -4.80
C PHE A 10 -16.55 10.21 -5.30
N LEU A 11 -15.41 9.96 -4.67
CA LEU A 11 -14.56 8.82 -4.99
C LEU A 11 -15.19 7.51 -4.51
N SER A 12 -15.25 6.52 -5.40
CA SER A 12 -15.66 5.16 -5.05
C SER A 12 -14.45 4.33 -4.62
N PRO A 13 -14.54 3.53 -3.54
CA PRO A 13 -13.42 2.71 -3.09
C PRO A 13 -13.13 1.49 -3.95
N VAL A 14 -13.99 1.15 -4.90
CA VAL A 14 -13.84 -0.04 -5.74
C VAL A 14 -13.06 0.19 -7.03
N GLY A 15 -12.83 1.45 -7.40
CA GLY A 15 -12.10 1.80 -8.63
C GLY A 15 -10.62 2.03 -8.37
N PHE A 16 -9.83 0.97 -8.41
CA PHE A 16 -8.38 1.08 -8.25
C PHE A 16 -7.65 -0.04 -8.98
N GLN A 17 -6.38 0.19 -9.26
CA GLN A 17 -5.46 -0.82 -9.77
C GLN A 17 -4.10 -0.62 -9.12
N PHE A 18 -3.55 -1.68 -8.54
CA PHE A 18 -2.23 -1.65 -7.91
C PHE A 18 -1.26 -2.47 -8.75
N THR A 19 -0.11 -1.88 -9.08
CA THR A 19 0.90 -2.49 -9.95
C THR A 19 2.26 -2.42 -9.27
N ILE A 20 2.94 -3.56 -9.20
CA ILE A 20 4.37 -3.64 -8.89
C ILE A 20 5.08 -3.98 -10.20
N ASP A 21 6.29 -4.52 -10.18
CA ASP A 21 6.93 -5.02 -11.38
C ASP A 21 6.15 -6.24 -11.93
N ARG A 22 5.46 -6.05 -13.05
CA ARG A 22 4.61 -7.08 -13.65
C ARG A 22 5.36 -8.33 -14.08
N GLN A 23 6.63 -8.20 -14.40
CA GLN A 23 7.43 -9.36 -14.79
C GLN A 23 7.72 -10.29 -13.62
N LYS A 24 7.82 -9.72 -12.43
CA LYS A 24 8.15 -10.47 -11.21
C LYS A 24 6.93 -10.81 -10.36
N PHE A 25 5.92 -9.94 -10.31
CA PHE A 25 4.84 -10.00 -9.33
C PHE A 25 3.43 -9.90 -9.95
N ALA A 26 3.26 -10.43 -11.14
CA ALA A 26 1.99 -10.35 -11.88
C ALA A 26 0.81 -10.97 -11.13
N ASN A 27 1.05 -12.04 -10.37
CA ASN A 27 -0.01 -12.73 -9.65
C ASN A 27 -0.51 -11.93 -8.45
N ILE A 28 0.36 -11.15 -7.80
CA ILE A 28 -0.05 -10.26 -6.71
C ILE A 28 -0.98 -9.17 -7.25
N GLU A 29 -0.63 -8.56 -8.35
CA GLU A 29 -1.46 -7.54 -9.00
C GLU A 29 -2.83 -8.08 -9.42
N TYR A 30 -2.83 -9.21 -10.10
CA TYR A 30 -4.04 -9.78 -10.69
C TYR A 30 -5.08 -10.18 -9.64
N PHE A 31 -4.62 -10.72 -8.51
CA PHE A 31 -5.50 -11.21 -7.45
C PHE A 31 -5.71 -10.22 -6.30
N CYS A 32 -5.24 -8.99 -6.44
CA CYS A 32 -5.41 -7.95 -5.42
C CYS A 32 -6.88 -7.60 -5.23
N THR A 33 -7.35 -7.69 -3.98
CA THR A 33 -8.72 -7.34 -3.60
C THR A 33 -8.82 -6.04 -2.81
N GLY A 34 -7.73 -5.60 -2.20
CA GLY A 34 -7.73 -4.38 -1.42
C GLY A 34 -6.33 -3.80 -1.23
N VAL A 35 -6.27 -2.50 -1.20
CA VAL A 35 -5.05 -1.75 -0.91
C VAL A 35 -5.45 -0.47 -0.17
N ASN A 36 -4.63 -0.04 0.77
CA ASN A 36 -4.85 1.25 1.43
C ASN A 36 -3.97 2.34 0.81
N LEU A 37 -4.46 3.56 0.83
CA LEU A 37 -3.60 4.73 0.63
C LEU A 37 -3.07 5.12 2.00
N PRO A 38 -1.76 5.02 2.24
CA PRO A 38 -1.21 5.21 3.59
C PRO A 38 -1.44 6.61 4.14
N SER A 39 -1.50 6.68 5.45
CA SER A 39 -1.62 7.95 6.16
C SER A 39 -0.33 8.76 6.06
N LEU A 40 -0.46 10.06 6.21
CA LEU A 40 0.64 11.00 6.24
C LEU A 40 0.55 11.83 7.52
N THR A 41 1.63 11.86 8.29
CA THR A 41 1.69 12.58 9.55
C THR A 41 2.81 13.61 9.49
N LEU A 42 2.47 14.86 9.82
CA LEU A 42 3.45 15.93 10.02
C LEU A 42 3.75 16.05 11.51
N GLY A 43 5.02 15.93 11.87
CA GLY A 43 5.44 16.10 13.24
C GLY A 43 5.14 17.50 13.74
N SER A 44 4.90 17.63 15.05
CA SER A 44 4.69 18.91 15.70
C SER A 44 5.70 19.11 16.84
N ILE A 45 6.02 20.36 17.10
CA ILE A 45 6.92 20.76 18.19
C ILE A 45 6.09 21.55 19.20
N GLU A 46 6.19 21.17 20.47
CA GLU A 46 5.57 21.93 21.54
C GLU A 46 6.52 23.03 22.04
N LEU A 47 6.03 24.26 22.04
CA LEU A 47 6.74 25.40 22.62
C LEU A 47 6.06 25.80 23.93
N PRO A 48 6.78 25.79 25.07
CA PRO A 48 6.21 26.25 26.32
C PRO A 48 6.02 27.77 26.30
N TYR A 49 4.82 28.23 26.61
CA TYR A 49 4.52 29.65 26.71
C TYR A 49 3.58 29.94 27.90
N ARG A 50 4.11 30.57 28.94
CA ARG A 50 3.35 31.06 30.11
C ARG A 50 2.31 30.07 30.66
N GLY A 51 2.70 28.79 30.84
CA GLY A 51 1.82 27.75 31.36
C GLY A 51 0.88 27.10 30.33
N VAL A 52 1.01 27.48 29.06
CA VAL A 52 0.28 26.87 27.94
C VAL A 52 1.28 26.29 26.95
N ALA A 53 1.04 25.05 26.51
CA ALA A 53 1.84 24.46 25.44
C ALA A 53 1.29 24.93 24.09
N LEU A 54 2.14 25.56 23.28
CA LEU A 54 1.82 25.94 21.92
C LEU A 54 2.43 24.92 20.95
N SER A 55 1.62 24.46 20.01
CA SER A 55 2.08 23.52 18.99
C SER A 55 2.51 24.27 17.73
N GLU A 56 3.74 23.98 17.28
CA GLU A 56 4.27 24.48 16.01
C GLU A 56 4.46 23.32 15.04
N ALA A 57 4.36 23.60 13.74
CA ALA A 57 4.61 22.60 12.71
C ALA A 57 6.07 22.18 12.70
N GLY A 58 6.33 20.89 12.77
CA GLY A 58 7.65 20.32 12.57
C GLY A 58 8.03 20.26 11.10
N ASN A 59 9.21 19.74 10.83
CA ASN A 59 9.76 19.60 9.48
C ASN A 59 9.88 18.13 9.04
N ARG A 60 9.25 17.20 9.77
CA ARG A 60 9.35 15.77 9.52
C ARG A 60 8.00 15.21 9.10
N LEU A 61 7.98 14.57 7.95
CA LEU A 61 6.82 13.80 7.46
C LEU A 61 7.03 12.32 7.76
N GLU A 62 6.00 11.68 8.30
CA GLU A 62 5.98 10.24 8.53
C GLU A 62 4.89 9.61 7.67
N PHE A 63 5.27 8.58 6.92
CA PHE A 63 4.36 7.83 6.06
C PHE A 63 3.91 6.55 6.78
N GLY A 64 2.61 6.28 6.73
CA GLY A 64 2.06 5.05 7.28
C GLY A 64 2.39 3.84 6.41
N ASP A 65 2.04 2.66 6.91
CA ASP A 65 2.31 1.41 6.19
C ASP A 65 1.36 1.23 5.01
N LEU A 66 1.87 0.62 3.95
CA LEU A 66 1.09 0.19 2.80
C LEU A 66 0.67 -1.26 3.02
N THR A 67 -0.63 -1.52 3.03
CA THR A 67 -1.20 -2.85 3.24
C THR A 67 -1.93 -3.29 1.99
N LEU A 68 -1.59 -4.47 1.50
CA LEU A 68 -2.17 -5.07 0.31
C LEU A 68 -2.83 -6.40 0.68
N THR A 69 -4.10 -6.57 0.28
CA THR A 69 -4.82 -7.82 0.47
C THR A 69 -5.11 -8.46 -0.88
N PHE A 70 -4.85 -9.74 -0.99
CA PHE A 70 -5.09 -10.48 -2.23
C PHE A 70 -5.67 -11.87 -1.95
N ASN A 71 -6.40 -12.40 -2.92
CA ASN A 71 -6.87 -13.78 -2.87
C ASN A 71 -5.72 -14.73 -3.17
N VAL A 72 -5.56 -15.74 -2.33
CA VAL A 72 -4.49 -16.74 -2.51
C VAL A 72 -4.92 -17.73 -3.59
N THR A 73 -4.04 -17.96 -4.56
CA THR A 73 -4.29 -18.95 -5.62
C THR A 73 -4.21 -20.36 -5.07
N GLU A 74 -4.84 -21.31 -5.75
CA GLU A 74 -4.87 -22.72 -5.34
C GLU A 74 -3.46 -23.31 -5.19
N ASN A 75 -2.52 -22.90 -6.04
CA ASN A 75 -1.13 -23.35 -5.99
C ASN A 75 -0.24 -22.47 -5.13
N LEU A 76 -0.79 -21.49 -4.40
CA LEU A 76 -0.06 -20.53 -3.55
C LEU A 76 0.97 -19.69 -4.32
N GLU A 77 0.81 -19.50 -5.61
CA GLU A 77 1.80 -18.82 -6.45
C GLU A 77 2.09 -17.39 -5.98
N ASN A 78 1.05 -16.61 -5.74
CA ASN A 78 1.19 -15.23 -5.29
C ASN A 78 1.74 -15.12 -3.86
N TYR A 79 1.38 -16.05 -2.99
CA TYR A 79 1.91 -16.11 -1.64
C TYR A 79 3.39 -16.47 -1.64
N ILE A 80 3.78 -17.43 -2.48
CA ILE A 80 5.19 -17.87 -2.63
C ILE A 80 6.03 -16.75 -3.25
N GLU A 81 5.51 -15.99 -4.21
CA GLU A 81 6.20 -14.83 -4.77
C GLU A 81 6.60 -13.82 -3.68
N THR A 82 5.67 -13.50 -2.78
CA THR A 82 5.95 -12.59 -1.65
C THR A 82 6.93 -13.21 -0.67
N TYR A 83 6.78 -14.49 -0.37
CA TYR A 83 7.68 -15.23 0.51
C TYR A 83 9.11 -15.22 -0.03
N ASP A 84 9.30 -15.53 -1.30
CA ASP A 84 10.61 -15.52 -1.94
C ASP A 84 11.22 -14.11 -1.97
N TRP A 85 10.41 -13.10 -2.20
CA TRP A 85 10.87 -11.71 -2.16
C TRP A 85 11.45 -11.36 -0.79
N MET A 86 10.76 -11.72 0.28
CA MET A 86 11.25 -11.49 1.65
C MET A 86 12.54 -12.26 1.94
N HIS A 87 12.63 -13.51 1.48
CA HIS A 87 13.82 -14.34 1.66
C HIS A 87 15.04 -13.81 0.90
N ASN A 88 14.84 -13.23 -0.26
CA ASN A 88 15.93 -12.69 -1.07
C ASN A 88 16.69 -11.56 -0.37
N PHE A 89 16.02 -10.76 0.45
CA PHE A 89 16.71 -9.74 1.26
C PHE A 89 17.71 -10.34 2.24
N VAL A 90 17.41 -11.50 2.78
CA VAL A 90 18.28 -12.18 3.75
C VAL A 90 19.35 -13.02 3.06
N ASN A 91 18.95 -13.81 2.09
CA ASN A 91 19.81 -14.84 1.47
C ASN A 91 20.83 -14.29 0.50
N GLN A 92 20.44 -13.29 -0.30
CA GLN A 92 21.30 -12.79 -1.39
C GLN A 92 21.93 -11.43 -1.09
N LYS A 93 21.56 -10.80 0.02
CA LYS A 93 22.10 -9.51 0.48
C LYS A 93 22.09 -8.40 -0.59
N GLY A 94 21.17 -8.50 -1.54
CA GLY A 94 20.99 -7.48 -2.58
C GLY A 94 19.93 -6.45 -2.19
N ASP A 95 19.79 -5.41 -3.01
CA ASP A 95 18.70 -4.46 -2.89
C ASP A 95 17.55 -4.95 -3.77
N TYR A 96 16.50 -5.46 -3.14
CA TYR A 96 15.31 -5.99 -3.80
C TYR A 96 14.11 -5.06 -3.66
N LYS A 97 14.36 -3.79 -3.38
CA LYS A 97 13.31 -2.79 -3.34
C LYS A 97 12.75 -2.54 -4.73
N GLU A 98 11.48 -2.38 -4.82
CA GLU A 98 10.77 -2.12 -6.08
C GLU A 98 9.94 -0.85 -5.97
N ASP A 99 9.54 -0.31 -7.11
CA ASP A 99 8.59 0.78 -7.15
C ASP A 99 7.20 0.24 -7.46
N ALA A 100 6.18 0.86 -6.88
CA ALA A 100 4.80 0.46 -7.10
C ALA A 100 3.96 1.66 -7.50
N THR A 101 2.86 1.38 -8.17
CA THR A 101 1.91 2.40 -8.62
C THR A 101 0.50 2.00 -8.23
N LEU A 102 -0.21 2.92 -7.58
CA LEU A 102 -1.65 2.80 -7.33
C LEU A 102 -2.38 3.74 -8.28
N LEU A 103 -3.19 3.18 -9.17
CA LEU A 103 -4.06 3.94 -10.05
C LEU A 103 -5.44 4.06 -9.42
N ILE A 104 -5.91 5.29 -9.26
CA ILE A 104 -7.25 5.57 -8.73
C ILE A 104 -8.13 5.92 -9.91
N LEU A 105 -9.23 5.17 -10.07
CA LEU A 105 -10.14 5.28 -11.19
C LEU A 105 -11.35 6.14 -10.84
N ASN A 106 -11.84 6.88 -11.84
CA ASN A 106 -13.07 7.66 -11.70
C ASN A 106 -14.31 6.77 -12.01
N SER A 107 -15.50 7.40 -11.99
CA SER A 107 -16.77 6.72 -12.26
C SER A 107 -16.88 6.11 -13.67
N HIS A 108 -16.04 6.53 -14.60
CA HIS A 108 -15.96 5.98 -15.96
C HIS A 108 -14.84 4.97 -16.15
N ASN A 109 -14.20 4.52 -15.05
CA ASN A 109 -13.05 3.60 -15.03
C ASN A 109 -11.81 4.15 -15.76
N ASN A 110 -11.70 5.46 -15.88
CA ASN A 110 -10.50 6.11 -16.37
C ASN A 110 -9.60 6.52 -15.20
N VAL A 111 -8.29 6.54 -15.43
CA VAL A 111 -7.32 6.94 -14.40
C VAL A 111 -7.55 8.40 -14.03
N SER A 112 -7.94 8.63 -12.79
CA SER A 112 -8.11 9.98 -12.24
C SER A 112 -6.83 10.51 -11.62
N LYS A 113 -6.16 9.67 -10.83
CA LYS A 113 -4.89 10.01 -10.19
C LYS A 113 -4.00 8.78 -10.13
N GLU A 114 -2.71 9.04 -10.16
CA GLU A 114 -1.67 8.04 -10.01
C GLU A 114 -0.86 8.35 -8.75
N VAL A 115 -0.67 7.34 -7.90
CA VAL A 115 0.18 7.44 -6.71
C VAL A 115 1.37 6.51 -6.91
N ARG A 116 2.57 7.07 -6.85
CA ARG A 116 3.80 6.29 -6.93
C ARG A 116 4.43 6.09 -5.57
N PHE A 117 4.76 4.85 -5.28
CA PHE A 117 5.49 4.45 -4.09
C PHE A 117 6.92 4.10 -4.49
N PHE A 118 7.89 4.66 -3.77
CA PHE A 118 9.31 4.48 -4.06
C PHE A 118 9.96 3.55 -3.03
N GLY A 119 10.69 2.56 -3.53
CA GLY A 119 11.49 1.68 -2.69
C GLY A 119 10.66 0.80 -1.77
N ILE A 120 9.57 0.19 -2.26
CA ILE A 120 8.75 -0.69 -1.44
C ILE A 120 9.44 -2.03 -1.21
N PHE A 121 9.22 -2.57 -0.04
CA PHE A 121 9.64 -3.92 0.31
C PHE A 121 8.67 -4.51 1.35
N PRO A 122 8.40 -5.82 1.29
CA PRO A 122 7.50 -6.44 2.24
C PRO A 122 8.16 -6.61 3.61
N THR A 123 7.44 -6.27 4.66
CA THR A 123 7.91 -6.43 6.05
C THR A 123 7.15 -7.50 6.79
N SER A 124 5.92 -7.78 6.38
CA SER A 124 5.07 -8.75 7.06
C SER A 124 4.16 -9.44 6.04
N LEU A 125 4.06 -10.75 6.17
CA LEU A 125 3.14 -11.58 5.41
C LEU A 125 2.29 -12.36 6.41
N ASP A 126 0.97 -12.18 6.36
CA ASP A 126 0.07 -12.77 7.33
C ASP A 126 0.00 -14.29 7.20
N ALA A 127 -0.34 -14.94 8.32
CA ALA A 127 -0.53 -16.38 8.36
C ALA A 127 -1.77 -16.79 7.55
N LEU A 128 -1.68 -17.97 6.93
CA LEU A 128 -2.83 -18.63 6.33
C LEU A 128 -3.38 -19.67 7.31
N GLU A 129 -4.69 -19.61 7.54
CA GLU A 129 -5.35 -20.56 8.44
C GLU A 129 -6.14 -21.58 7.63
N PHE A 130 -5.87 -22.85 7.87
CA PHE A 130 -6.56 -23.97 7.26
C PHE A 130 -7.48 -24.60 8.29
N ASP A 131 -8.77 -24.61 8.02
CA ASP A 131 -9.79 -25.12 8.92
C ASP A 131 -10.80 -25.94 8.15
N THR A 132 -10.92 -27.23 8.49
CA THR A 132 -11.84 -28.15 7.81
C THR A 132 -13.30 -27.86 8.13
N THR A 133 -13.57 -27.09 9.19
CA THR A 133 -14.93 -26.71 9.59
C THR A 133 -15.38 -25.36 9.04
N ALA A 134 -14.46 -24.61 8.41
CA ALA A 134 -14.79 -23.35 7.76
C ALA A 134 -15.73 -23.57 6.58
N GLY A 135 -16.59 -22.59 6.31
CA GLY A 135 -17.46 -22.61 5.15
C GLY A 135 -16.67 -22.45 3.83
N VAL A 136 -17.40 -22.39 2.72
CA VAL A 136 -16.79 -22.20 1.39
C VAL A 136 -16.36 -20.74 1.26
N GLU A 137 -15.17 -20.42 1.76
CA GLU A 137 -14.56 -19.10 1.64
C GLU A 137 -13.17 -19.25 1.03
N TYR A 138 -12.81 -18.27 0.19
CA TYR A 138 -11.46 -18.21 -0.36
C TYR A 138 -10.49 -17.63 0.66
N LEU A 139 -9.28 -18.20 0.71
CA LEU A 139 -8.22 -17.67 1.55
C LEU A 139 -7.73 -16.34 1.01
N LYS A 140 -7.57 -15.39 1.93
CA LYS A 140 -6.99 -14.09 1.65
C LYS A 140 -5.70 -13.94 2.43
N ALA A 141 -4.71 -13.33 1.82
CA ALA A 141 -3.47 -12.97 2.47
C ALA A 141 -3.32 -11.45 2.49
N THR A 142 -2.75 -10.95 3.56
CA THR A 142 -2.41 -9.53 3.69
C THR A 142 -0.91 -9.40 3.82
N VAL A 143 -0.32 -8.53 3.02
CA VAL A 143 1.09 -8.20 3.09
C VAL A 143 1.24 -6.73 3.43
N THR A 144 2.15 -6.44 4.35
CA THR A 144 2.48 -5.08 4.76
C THR A 144 3.81 -4.70 4.15
N PHE A 145 3.83 -3.53 3.52
CA PHE A 145 5.03 -2.98 2.90
C PHE A 145 5.47 -1.72 3.62
N GLU A 146 6.76 -1.53 3.71
CA GLU A 146 7.38 -0.24 3.99
C GLU A 146 7.98 0.31 2.70
N TYR A 147 8.15 1.62 2.64
CA TYR A 147 8.63 2.33 1.46
C TYR A 147 9.28 3.65 1.88
N THR A 148 10.04 4.26 0.97
CA THR A 148 10.73 5.53 1.25
C THR A 148 9.74 6.69 1.27
N SER A 149 8.91 6.81 0.25
CA SER A 149 7.95 7.90 0.11
C SER A 149 6.93 7.56 -0.97
N TYR A 150 5.84 8.31 -1.00
CA TYR A 150 4.94 8.28 -2.15
C TYR A 150 4.62 9.70 -2.61
N GLU A 151 4.26 9.82 -3.86
CA GLU A 151 3.85 11.09 -4.44
C GLU A 151 2.72 10.90 -5.45
N PHE A 152 1.96 11.97 -5.65
CA PHE A 152 0.88 12.00 -6.64
C PHE A 152 1.39 12.54 -7.98
N LYS A 153 0.93 11.92 -9.04
CA LYS A 153 1.15 12.40 -10.40
C LYS A 153 -0.09 12.95 -11.05
#